data_bb0dc345983ff8e9e06a8bed843c27e9
#
_entry.id   bb0dc345983ff8e9e06a8bed843c27e9
#
_cell.length_a   1.000
_cell.length_b   1.000
_cell.length_c   1.000
_cell.angle_alpha   90.00
_cell.angle_beta   90.00
_cell.angle_gamma   90.00
#
_symmetry.space_group_name_H-M   'P 1'
#
loop_
_entity.id
_entity.type
_entity.pdbx_description
1 polymer ?
#
loop_
_entity_poly.entity_id
_entity_poly.type
_entity_poly.pdbx_seq_one_letter_code
_entity_poly.pdbx_strand_id
1 'polypeptide(L)'
;MAELASRLLFVLSLASMAGVASAQSDTPWNGGYAGLNLGGASSNACNSWTASGAAFDIRNCPSNTFVGGVQIGDNFQYKKLVWGLEADLDVSRGGNHSQTMQYAGTALPAGTYSASGRLSPNDFAIIAPRIGYGGTLWMPYVTAGFITPLGSNKTILNYLPPGAASPTASFNGGKNYASGGWVTGGGAEWGLNGPWSIKAEFLHVNLGSGSNSTAGCSGTPAACARFSSMTLDSNHNGFNANLFRIGINYWFSYWAP
;
A
#
# COMPACT_ATOMS: atom_id res chain seq x y z
N MET A 1 -15.51 1.50 -13.21
CA MET A 1 -15.26 2.83 -13.82
C MET A 1 -15.99 3.95 -13.08
N ALA A 2 -17.26 3.81 -12.74
CA ALA A 2 -18.02 4.84 -12.01
C ALA A 2 -17.48 5.12 -10.57
N GLU A 3 -16.98 4.12 -9.89
CA GLU A 3 -16.39 4.27 -8.53
C GLU A 3 -15.03 4.99 -8.53
N LEU A 4 -14.26 4.85 -9.60
CA LEU A 4 -12.98 5.56 -9.77
C LEU A 4 -13.25 7.05 -10.05
N ALA A 5 -14.27 7.38 -10.83
CA ALA A 5 -14.66 8.74 -11.14
C ALA A 5 -15.19 9.49 -9.91
N SER A 6 -15.94 8.82 -9.03
CA SER A 6 -16.44 9.39 -7.78
C SER A 6 -15.31 9.71 -6.79
N ARG A 7 -14.26 8.87 -6.74
CA ARG A 7 -13.10 9.05 -5.87
C ARG A 7 -12.16 10.14 -6.39
N LEU A 8 -12.04 10.28 -7.73
CA LEU A 8 -11.31 11.38 -8.36
C LEU A 8 -11.97 12.74 -8.11
N LEU A 9 -13.29 12.81 -8.11
CA LEU A 9 -14.06 14.03 -7.83
C LEU A 9 -13.86 14.51 -6.38
N PHE A 10 -13.69 13.62 -5.42
CA PHE A 10 -13.42 13.99 -4.03
C PHE A 10 -12.03 14.61 -3.86
N VAL A 11 -11.03 14.14 -4.61
CA VAL A 11 -9.67 14.71 -4.60
C VAL A 11 -9.64 16.06 -5.34
N LEU A 12 -10.38 16.20 -6.43
CA LEU A 12 -10.48 17.49 -7.14
C LEU A 12 -11.20 18.58 -6.32
N SER A 13 -12.11 18.20 -5.42
CA SER A 13 -12.80 19.17 -4.56
C SER A 13 -11.90 19.73 -3.43
N LEU A 14 -10.85 19.02 -3.04
CA LEU A 14 -9.82 19.56 -2.14
C LEU A 14 -8.86 20.53 -2.85
N ALA A 15 -8.70 20.40 -4.17
CA ALA A 15 -7.83 21.28 -4.96
C ALA A 15 -8.40 22.70 -5.13
N SER A 16 -9.69 22.91 -4.89
CA SER A 16 -10.33 24.23 -5.01
C SER A 16 -10.06 25.19 -3.85
N MET A 17 -9.34 24.79 -2.81
CA MET A 17 -8.92 25.66 -1.71
C MET A 17 -7.55 26.35 -1.94
N ALA A 18 -6.84 26.05 -3.02
CA ALA A 18 -5.53 26.63 -3.35
C ALA A 18 -5.66 27.90 -4.19
N GLY A 19 -6.40 28.88 -3.73
CA GLY A 19 -6.64 30.07 -4.51
C GLY A 19 -6.54 31.38 -3.73
N VAL A 20 -5.34 31.71 -3.20
CA VAL A 20 -5.00 33.09 -2.87
C VAL A 20 -3.57 33.33 -3.37
N ALA A 21 -3.45 34.09 -4.46
CA ALA A 21 -2.17 34.60 -4.93
C ALA A 21 -1.57 35.48 -3.83
N SER A 22 -0.58 35.00 -3.13
CA SER A 22 0.18 35.76 -2.15
C SER A 22 1.40 36.39 -2.82
N ALA A 23 1.56 37.68 -2.58
CA ALA A 23 2.73 38.45 -2.99
C ALA A 23 4.03 37.76 -2.52
N GLN A 24 5.04 37.91 -3.34
CA GLN A 24 6.44 37.50 -3.12
C GLN A 24 6.85 37.64 -1.65
N SER A 25 6.99 36.54 -0.95
CA SER A 25 7.39 36.49 0.46
C SER A 25 8.77 35.84 0.57
N ASP A 26 9.58 36.28 1.54
CA ASP A 26 10.85 35.64 1.93
C ASP A 26 10.71 34.21 2.47
N THR A 27 9.64 33.53 2.09
CA THR A 27 9.23 32.19 2.57
C THR A 27 9.08 31.24 1.39
N PRO A 28 10.19 30.66 0.87
CA PRO A 28 10.19 29.86 -0.36
C PRO A 28 9.31 28.61 -0.30
N TRP A 29 9.01 28.10 0.88
CA TRP A 29 8.25 26.84 1.09
C TRP A 29 6.78 27.08 1.49
N ASN A 30 6.25 28.29 1.25
CA ASN A 30 4.87 28.62 1.57
C ASN A 30 3.96 28.47 0.35
N GLY A 31 2.83 27.78 0.51
CA GLY A 31 1.78 27.63 -0.50
C GLY A 31 1.51 26.22 -0.95
N GLY A 32 0.58 26.11 -1.90
CA GLY A 32 0.12 24.86 -2.45
C GLY A 32 1.01 24.31 -3.55
N TYR A 33 1.09 22.99 -3.62
CA TYR A 33 1.82 22.25 -4.66
C TYR A 33 1.06 20.98 -5.06
N ALA A 34 1.38 20.49 -6.25
CA ALA A 34 0.99 19.16 -6.70
C ALA A 34 2.18 18.47 -7.36
N GLY A 35 2.23 17.15 -7.30
CA GLY A 35 3.38 16.43 -7.80
C GLY A 35 3.11 14.97 -8.13
N LEU A 36 4.18 14.34 -8.56
CA LEU A 36 4.26 12.91 -8.84
C LEU A 36 5.34 12.29 -7.97
N ASN A 37 5.14 11.06 -7.57
CA ASN A 37 6.14 10.28 -6.85
C ASN A 37 6.32 8.89 -7.49
N LEU A 38 7.49 8.30 -7.27
CA LEU A 38 7.79 6.93 -7.60
C LEU A 38 8.81 6.36 -6.60
N GLY A 39 8.75 5.06 -6.37
CA GLY A 39 9.62 4.43 -5.40
C GLY A 39 9.44 2.94 -5.26
N GLY A 40 9.92 2.41 -4.15
CA GLY A 40 9.80 1.01 -3.79
C GLY A 40 9.40 0.83 -2.35
N ALA A 41 8.63 -0.21 -2.10
CA ALA A 41 8.28 -0.64 -0.75
C ALA A 41 8.86 -2.03 -0.49
N SER A 42 9.40 -2.21 0.71
CA SER A 42 9.80 -3.51 1.25
C SER A 42 8.93 -3.84 2.44
N SER A 43 8.27 -5.00 2.42
CA SER A 43 7.39 -5.44 3.50
C SER A 43 7.84 -6.77 4.09
N ASN A 44 7.54 -6.96 5.37
CA ASN A 44 7.71 -8.24 6.06
C ASN A 44 6.38 -8.98 6.27
N ALA A 45 5.33 -8.55 5.60
CA ALA A 45 4.04 -9.19 5.68
C ALA A 45 4.08 -10.59 5.06
N CYS A 46 3.56 -11.56 5.79
CA CYS A 46 3.38 -12.93 5.30
C CYS A 46 1.89 -13.29 5.36
N ASN A 47 1.45 -14.02 4.35
CA ASN A 47 0.19 -14.72 4.37
C ASN A 47 0.44 -16.19 4.63
N SER A 48 -0.21 -16.77 5.63
CA SER A 48 -0.16 -18.19 5.89
C SER A 48 -1.53 -18.83 5.71
N TRP A 49 -1.54 -20.02 5.11
CA TRP A 49 -2.71 -20.87 5.02
C TRP A 49 -2.56 -21.99 6.04
N THR A 50 -3.54 -22.11 6.92
CA THR A 50 -3.60 -23.16 7.92
C THR A 50 -4.88 -23.97 7.75
N ALA A 51 -4.85 -25.23 8.11
CA ALA A 51 -6.02 -26.08 8.13
C ALA A 51 -6.30 -26.57 9.55
N SER A 52 -7.56 -26.53 9.97
CA SER A 52 -7.96 -27.04 11.27
C SER A 52 -7.68 -28.56 11.40
N GLY A 53 -6.95 -28.95 12.45
CA GLY A 53 -6.63 -30.36 12.71
C GLY A 53 -5.52 -30.95 11.85
N ALA A 54 -4.80 -30.14 11.07
CA ALA A 54 -3.68 -30.60 10.26
C ALA A 54 -2.41 -29.78 10.53
N ALA A 55 -1.25 -30.44 10.52
CA ALA A 55 0.04 -29.75 10.45
C ALA A 55 0.30 -29.25 9.02
N PHE A 56 -0.43 -28.21 8.64
CA PHE A 56 -0.40 -27.61 7.31
C PHE A 56 -0.17 -26.10 7.47
N ASP A 57 0.94 -25.61 6.96
CA ASP A 57 1.28 -24.18 6.97
C ASP A 57 2.04 -23.82 5.69
N ILE A 58 1.37 -23.13 4.77
CA ILE A 58 2.03 -22.55 3.60
C ILE A 58 2.14 -21.05 3.83
N ARG A 59 3.37 -20.54 3.86
CA ARG A 59 3.66 -19.12 4.02
C ARG A 59 4.09 -18.50 2.71
N ASN A 60 3.46 -17.39 2.37
CA ASN A 60 3.82 -16.57 1.22
C ASN A 60 4.21 -15.16 1.71
N CYS A 61 5.48 -14.82 1.58
CA CYS A 61 6.05 -13.57 2.08
C CYS A 61 6.66 -12.78 0.91
N PRO A 62 5.92 -11.93 0.21
CA PRO A 62 6.48 -11.06 -0.80
C PRO A 62 7.34 -9.97 -0.15
N SER A 63 8.44 -9.61 -0.81
CA SER A 63 9.42 -8.70 -0.21
C SER A 63 9.38 -7.29 -0.80
N ASN A 64 9.32 -7.13 -2.10
CA ASN A 64 9.51 -5.83 -2.74
C ASN A 64 8.40 -5.50 -3.73
N THR A 65 8.00 -4.24 -3.75
CA THR A 65 6.93 -3.74 -4.61
C THR A 65 7.33 -2.38 -5.14
N PHE A 66 7.07 -2.12 -6.42
CA PHE A 66 7.17 -0.78 -6.99
C PHE A 66 5.94 0.03 -6.61
N VAL A 67 6.15 1.31 -6.27
CA VAL A 67 5.09 2.26 -5.88
C VAL A 67 5.24 3.51 -6.72
N GLY A 68 4.13 4.10 -7.12
CA GLY A 68 4.12 5.41 -7.76
C GLY A 68 2.74 6.03 -7.70
N GLY A 69 2.69 7.35 -7.68
CA GLY A 69 1.44 8.05 -7.45
C GLY A 69 1.48 9.54 -7.72
N VAL A 70 0.42 10.17 -7.27
CA VAL A 70 0.23 11.62 -7.29
C VAL A 70 0.15 12.15 -5.87
N GLN A 71 0.58 13.36 -5.68
CA GLN A 71 0.55 14.04 -4.39
C GLN A 71 0.08 15.47 -4.53
N ILE A 72 -0.57 15.97 -3.50
CA ILE A 72 -0.98 17.36 -3.37
C ILE A 72 -0.77 17.80 -1.92
N GLY A 73 -0.34 19.01 -1.72
CA GLY A 73 -0.14 19.54 -0.38
C GLY A 73 -0.19 21.04 -0.32
N ASP A 74 -0.22 21.53 0.91
CA ASP A 74 -0.13 22.96 1.21
C ASP A 74 0.74 23.16 2.44
N ASN A 75 1.65 24.13 2.37
CA ASN A 75 2.58 24.48 3.43
C ASN A 75 2.39 25.92 3.87
N PHE A 76 2.61 26.12 5.14
CA PHE A 76 2.74 27.42 5.78
C PHE A 76 4.15 27.57 6.32
N GLN A 77 4.80 28.66 5.98
CA GLN A 77 6.14 28.96 6.49
C GLN A 77 6.11 30.22 7.36
N TYR A 78 6.65 30.10 8.56
CA TYR A 78 6.92 31.24 9.44
C TYR A 78 8.40 31.21 9.82
N LYS A 79 9.16 32.18 9.32
CA LYS A 79 10.63 32.20 9.43
C LYS A 79 11.25 30.91 8.85
N LYS A 80 11.89 30.12 9.70
CA LYS A 80 12.52 28.84 9.34
C LYS A 80 11.63 27.62 9.60
N LEU A 81 10.49 27.80 10.25
CA LEU A 81 9.56 26.73 10.52
C LEU A 81 8.58 26.60 9.36
N VAL A 82 8.50 25.40 8.78
CA VAL A 82 7.50 25.03 7.78
C VAL A 82 6.61 23.95 8.38
N TRP A 83 5.31 24.09 8.19
CA TRP A 83 4.34 23.07 8.56
C TRP A 83 3.25 23.00 7.50
N GLY A 84 2.75 21.82 7.24
CA GLY A 84 1.78 21.62 6.17
C GLY A 84 1.08 20.29 6.23
N LEU A 85 0.23 20.05 5.26
CA LEU A 85 -0.50 18.82 5.06
C LEU A 85 -0.25 18.32 3.64
N GLU A 86 0.01 17.03 3.50
CA GLU A 86 0.15 16.36 2.21
C GLU A 86 -0.85 15.21 2.11
N ALA A 87 -1.44 15.05 0.94
CA ALA A 87 -2.28 13.91 0.58
C ALA A 87 -1.70 13.23 -0.65
N ASP A 88 -1.57 11.91 -0.59
CA ASP A 88 -1.04 11.07 -1.66
C ASP A 88 -2.08 10.04 -2.10
N LEU A 89 -2.06 9.74 -3.40
CA LEU A 89 -2.76 8.59 -3.98
C LEU A 89 -1.71 7.77 -4.74
N ASP A 90 -1.42 6.60 -4.22
CA ASP A 90 -0.37 5.73 -4.74
C ASP A 90 -0.95 4.41 -5.26
N VAL A 91 -0.35 3.92 -6.33
CA VAL A 91 -0.58 2.57 -6.86
C VAL A 91 0.67 1.73 -6.65
N SER A 92 0.48 0.47 -6.27
CA SER A 92 1.60 -0.46 -6.12
C SER A 92 1.52 -1.58 -7.14
N ARG A 93 2.67 -1.95 -7.69
CA ARG A 93 2.81 -3.02 -8.68
C ARG A 93 3.97 -3.95 -8.29
N GLY A 94 3.71 -5.24 -8.34
CA GLY A 94 4.68 -6.28 -7.95
C GLY A 94 4.15 -7.17 -6.85
N GLY A 95 5.02 -7.98 -6.24
CA GLY A 95 4.67 -8.78 -5.08
C GLY A 95 3.74 -9.97 -5.34
N ASN A 96 3.61 -10.44 -6.58
CA ASN A 96 2.99 -11.73 -6.84
C ASN A 96 3.99 -12.82 -6.47
N HIS A 97 3.68 -13.55 -5.41
CA HIS A 97 4.43 -14.71 -5.01
C HIS A 97 3.55 -15.94 -5.03
N SER A 98 4.10 -17.07 -5.45
CA SER A 98 3.48 -18.37 -5.27
C SER A 98 4.42 -19.29 -4.50
N GLN A 99 3.88 -20.00 -3.54
CA GLN A 99 4.56 -21.04 -2.79
C GLN A 99 3.85 -22.35 -3.03
N THR A 100 4.61 -23.43 -3.22
CA THR A 100 4.08 -24.74 -3.47
C THR A 100 4.57 -25.70 -2.41
N MET A 101 3.68 -26.54 -1.88
CA MET A 101 3.98 -27.58 -0.92
C MET A 101 3.36 -28.90 -1.34
N GLN A 102 4.14 -29.96 -1.21
CA GLN A 102 3.66 -31.34 -1.32
C GLN A 102 3.17 -31.80 0.06
N TYR A 103 1.96 -32.33 0.12
CA TYR A 103 1.38 -32.86 1.35
C TYR A 103 1.08 -34.34 1.21
N ALA A 104 1.54 -35.15 2.18
CA ALA A 104 1.44 -36.62 2.09
C ALA A 104 0.08 -37.20 2.48
N GLY A 105 -0.80 -36.36 3.09
CA GLY A 105 -2.18 -36.74 3.37
C GLY A 105 -2.40 -37.52 4.65
N THR A 106 -2.47 -36.84 5.80
CA THR A 106 -2.98 -37.44 7.04
C THR A 106 -4.31 -36.84 7.47
N ALA A 107 -4.46 -35.52 7.35
CA ALA A 107 -5.69 -34.80 7.67
C ALA A 107 -6.27 -34.08 6.45
N LEU A 108 -5.45 -33.60 5.52
CA LEU A 108 -5.84 -33.08 4.23
C LEU A 108 -5.62 -34.13 3.13
N PRO A 109 -6.34 -34.07 2.00
CA PRO A 109 -6.03 -34.93 0.86
C PRO A 109 -4.57 -34.82 0.41
N ALA A 110 -3.94 -35.96 0.12
CA ALA A 110 -2.58 -35.97 -0.43
C ALA A 110 -2.55 -35.25 -1.78
N GLY A 111 -1.49 -34.45 -2.00
CA GLY A 111 -1.34 -33.71 -3.25
C GLY A 111 -0.46 -32.47 -3.12
N THR A 112 -0.46 -31.70 -4.18
CA THR A 112 0.27 -30.44 -4.26
C THR A 112 -0.64 -29.26 -3.96
N TYR A 113 -0.24 -28.44 -3.00
CA TYR A 113 -0.92 -27.20 -2.64
C TYR A 113 -0.06 -26.01 -3.12
N SER A 114 -0.68 -25.10 -3.83
CA SER A 114 -0.01 -23.90 -4.33
C SER A 114 -0.76 -22.66 -3.83
N ALA A 115 -0.13 -21.93 -2.92
CA ALA A 115 -0.63 -20.65 -2.46
C ALA A 115 -0.09 -19.52 -3.33
N SER A 116 -0.98 -18.71 -3.89
CA SER A 116 -0.61 -17.53 -4.68
C SER A 116 -1.45 -16.33 -4.24
N GLY A 117 -0.88 -15.14 -4.33
CA GLY A 117 -1.59 -13.92 -4.00
C GLY A 117 -0.68 -12.70 -3.97
N ARG A 118 -1.33 -11.55 -3.92
CA ARG A 118 -0.69 -10.27 -3.64
C ARG A 118 -0.89 -9.93 -2.18
N LEU A 119 0.17 -9.50 -1.52
CA LEU A 119 0.15 -9.07 -0.12
C LEU A 119 0.36 -7.56 0.05
N SER A 120 0.56 -6.85 -1.05
CA SER A 120 0.62 -5.38 -1.04
C SER A 120 -0.76 -4.83 -1.41
N PRO A 121 -1.27 -3.82 -0.70
CA PRO A 121 -2.43 -3.08 -1.19
C PRO A 121 -2.09 -2.55 -2.60
N ASN A 122 -2.96 -2.82 -3.56
CA ASN A 122 -2.74 -2.40 -4.94
C ASN A 122 -2.71 -0.88 -5.05
N ASP A 123 -3.59 -0.23 -4.31
CA ASP A 123 -3.75 1.22 -4.28
C ASP A 123 -3.95 1.64 -2.84
N PHE A 124 -3.41 2.78 -2.45
CA PHE A 124 -3.57 3.34 -1.11
C PHE A 124 -3.55 4.87 -1.14
N ALA A 125 -4.16 5.46 -0.14
CA ALA A 125 -4.11 6.90 0.10
C ALA A 125 -3.39 7.17 1.42
N ILE A 126 -2.61 8.25 1.46
CA ILE A 126 -1.95 8.77 2.66
C ILE A 126 -2.45 10.19 2.88
N ILE A 127 -2.69 10.56 4.13
CA ILE A 127 -2.90 11.94 4.56
C ILE A 127 -1.98 12.15 5.76
N ALA A 128 -1.02 13.07 5.63
CA ALA A 128 0.00 13.27 6.64
C ALA A 128 0.39 14.74 6.79
N PRO A 129 0.25 15.32 8.00
CA PRO A 129 0.92 16.55 8.35
C PRO A 129 2.43 16.37 8.30
N ARG A 130 3.13 17.45 7.92
CA ARG A 130 4.58 17.52 7.92
C ARG A 130 5.10 18.78 8.62
N ILE A 131 6.25 18.66 9.27
CA ILE A 131 6.95 19.77 9.92
C ILE A 131 8.38 19.73 9.45
N GLY A 132 8.88 20.86 8.96
CA GLY A 132 10.22 20.99 8.39
C GLY A 132 10.93 22.29 8.74
N TYR A 133 12.19 22.33 8.36
CA TYR A 133 13.04 23.51 8.46
C TYR A 133 13.27 24.10 7.08
N GLY A 134 12.71 25.28 6.82
CA GLY A 134 12.81 25.99 5.55
C GLY A 134 14.17 26.68 5.39
N GLY A 135 15.04 26.06 4.60
CA GLY A 135 16.24 26.69 4.06
C GLY A 135 15.93 27.45 2.76
N THR A 136 16.95 28.07 2.17
CA THR A 136 16.78 28.78 0.89
C THR A 136 16.48 27.82 -0.27
N LEU A 137 17.21 26.70 -0.35
CA LEU A 137 17.10 25.72 -1.43
C LEU A 137 16.64 24.34 -0.97
N TRP A 138 16.59 24.07 0.31
CA TRP A 138 16.29 22.75 0.83
C TRP A 138 15.44 22.82 2.10
N MET A 139 14.60 21.84 2.27
CA MET A 139 13.69 21.71 3.40
C MET A 139 13.68 20.26 3.89
N PRO A 140 14.45 19.90 4.93
CA PRO A 140 14.27 18.66 5.64
C PRO A 140 12.97 18.70 6.44
N TYR A 141 12.27 17.59 6.51
CA TYR A 141 11.00 17.47 7.24
C TYR A 141 10.80 16.09 7.84
N VAL A 142 9.93 16.03 8.81
CA VAL A 142 9.35 14.82 9.36
C VAL A 142 7.85 14.83 9.10
N THR A 143 7.29 13.64 8.98
CA THR A 143 5.87 13.46 8.69
C THR A 143 5.30 12.28 9.48
N ALA A 144 4.05 12.39 9.87
CA ALA A 144 3.31 11.30 10.49
C ALA A 144 1.83 11.46 10.17
N GLY A 145 1.13 10.38 9.83
CA GLY A 145 -0.25 10.48 9.40
C GLY A 145 -0.95 9.14 9.29
N PHE A 146 -1.98 9.13 8.47
CA PHE A 146 -2.82 7.96 8.24
C PHE A 146 -2.66 7.45 6.82
N ILE A 147 -2.72 6.13 6.68
CA ILE A 147 -2.75 5.43 5.40
C ILE A 147 -4.00 4.56 5.34
N THR A 148 -4.67 4.55 4.21
CA THR A 148 -5.81 3.68 3.96
C THR A 148 -5.63 2.94 2.64
N PRO A 149 -5.73 1.59 2.63
CA PRO A 149 -5.77 0.81 1.41
C PRO A 149 -7.08 1.08 0.65
N LEU A 150 -6.99 1.22 -0.67
CA LEU A 150 -8.13 1.44 -1.56
C LEU A 150 -8.56 0.17 -2.31
N GLY A 151 -7.78 -0.90 -2.19
CA GLY A 151 -8.00 -2.19 -2.84
C GLY A 151 -8.14 -3.35 -1.86
N SER A 152 -8.64 -4.49 -2.34
CA SER A 152 -8.69 -5.74 -1.60
C SER A 152 -7.58 -6.68 -2.04
N ASN A 153 -6.93 -7.34 -1.10
CA ASN A 153 -5.98 -8.42 -1.41
C ASN A 153 -6.74 -9.73 -1.56
N LYS A 154 -6.43 -10.44 -2.65
CA LYS A 154 -6.95 -11.79 -2.89
C LYS A 154 -5.79 -12.77 -2.81
N THR A 155 -5.96 -13.80 -2.00
CA THR A 155 -5.06 -14.94 -1.96
C THR A 155 -5.82 -16.18 -2.38
N ILE A 156 -5.16 -17.05 -3.16
CA ILE A 156 -5.77 -18.27 -3.68
C ILE A 156 -4.87 -19.42 -3.29
N LEU A 157 -5.45 -20.46 -2.71
CA LEU A 157 -4.82 -21.74 -2.50
C LEU A 157 -5.41 -22.73 -3.50
N ASN A 158 -4.58 -23.29 -4.37
CA ASN A 158 -4.96 -24.30 -5.33
C ASN A 158 -4.54 -25.68 -4.85
N TYR A 159 -5.41 -26.67 -5.08
CA TYR A 159 -5.13 -28.08 -4.81
C TYR A 159 -5.04 -28.86 -6.11
N LEU A 160 -3.94 -29.59 -6.27
CA LEU A 160 -3.66 -30.49 -7.38
C LEU A 160 -3.52 -31.93 -6.84
N PRO A 161 -4.46 -32.84 -7.13
CA PRO A 161 -4.35 -34.26 -6.76
C PRO A 161 -3.15 -34.93 -7.44
N PRO A 162 -2.60 -36.01 -6.85
CA PRO A 162 -1.58 -36.82 -7.51
C PRO A 162 -2.06 -37.30 -8.88
N GLY A 163 -1.21 -37.14 -9.91
CA GLY A 163 -1.49 -37.56 -11.29
C GLY A 163 -2.43 -36.64 -12.07
N ALA A 164 -2.98 -35.59 -11.50
CA ALA A 164 -3.78 -34.62 -12.23
C ALA A 164 -2.90 -33.58 -12.96
N ALA A 165 -3.33 -33.15 -14.14
CA ALA A 165 -2.64 -32.15 -14.95
C ALA A 165 -2.98 -30.70 -14.55
N SER A 166 -4.06 -30.48 -13.80
CA SER A 166 -4.52 -29.15 -13.39
C SER A 166 -5.20 -29.20 -12.00
N PRO A 167 -5.21 -28.07 -11.28
CA PRO A 167 -5.90 -27.97 -10.00
C PRO A 167 -7.39 -28.33 -10.12
N THR A 168 -7.89 -29.10 -9.16
CA THR A 168 -9.29 -29.52 -9.11
C THR A 168 -10.14 -28.77 -8.09
N ALA A 169 -9.49 -28.13 -7.13
CA ALA A 169 -10.12 -27.24 -6.14
C ALA A 169 -9.27 -26.01 -5.91
N SER A 170 -9.94 -24.90 -5.64
CA SER A 170 -9.33 -23.62 -5.30
C SER A 170 -10.04 -23.02 -4.09
N PHE A 171 -9.29 -22.43 -3.18
CA PHE A 171 -9.80 -21.77 -2.00
C PHE A 171 -9.47 -20.28 -2.09
N ASN A 172 -10.50 -19.45 -2.07
CA ASN A 172 -10.35 -18.01 -2.14
C ASN A 172 -10.34 -17.45 -0.73
N GLY A 173 -9.17 -17.05 -0.28
CA GLY A 173 -8.98 -16.23 0.90
C GLY A 173 -8.77 -14.78 0.45
N GLY A 174 -9.35 -13.85 1.15
CA GLY A 174 -9.16 -12.45 0.84
C GLY A 174 -9.28 -11.63 2.11
N LYS A 175 -8.54 -10.55 2.16
CA LYS A 175 -8.66 -9.59 3.23
C LYS A 175 -8.98 -8.23 2.65
N ASN A 176 -10.06 -7.66 3.15
CA ASN A 176 -10.22 -6.23 3.08
C ASN A 176 -9.43 -5.64 4.23
N TYR A 177 -8.36 -4.91 3.94
CA TYR A 177 -7.79 -3.99 4.91
C TYR A 177 -8.80 -2.85 5.11
N ALA A 178 -9.88 -3.15 5.83
CA ALA A 178 -10.94 -2.18 6.07
C ALA A 178 -10.51 -1.12 7.09
N SER A 179 -9.50 -1.42 7.86
CA SER A 179 -8.93 -0.51 8.85
C SER A 179 -7.65 0.07 8.26
N GLY A 180 -7.62 1.37 8.04
CA GLY A 180 -6.39 2.07 7.73
C GLY A 180 -5.32 1.84 8.80
N GLY A 181 -4.15 2.36 8.57
CA GLY A 181 -3.03 2.30 9.48
C GLY A 181 -2.43 3.68 9.72
N TRP A 182 -1.25 3.68 10.30
CA TRP A 182 -0.46 4.89 10.46
C TRP A 182 0.81 4.82 9.60
N VAL A 183 1.31 5.99 9.27
CA VAL A 183 2.56 6.21 8.56
C VAL A 183 3.37 7.23 9.32
N THR A 184 4.68 7.02 9.38
CA THR A 184 5.63 8.00 9.93
C THR A 184 6.93 7.95 9.15
N GLY A 185 7.60 9.08 9.07
CA GLY A 185 8.86 9.14 8.35
C GLY A 185 9.42 10.54 8.23
N GLY A 186 10.17 10.74 7.17
CA GLY A 186 10.74 12.04 6.87
C GLY A 186 11.47 12.03 5.55
N GLY A 187 11.86 13.22 5.14
CA GLY A 187 12.51 13.43 3.88
C GLY A 187 13.19 14.79 3.79
N ALA A 188 13.61 15.08 2.59
CA ALA A 188 14.11 16.41 2.25
C ALA A 188 13.60 16.79 0.86
N GLU A 189 13.28 18.05 0.71
CA GLU A 189 12.83 18.64 -0.55
C GLU A 189 13.83 19.71 -0.99
N TRP A 190 14.19 19.72 -2.27
CA TRP A 190 15.10 20.67 -2.90
C TRP A 190 14.36 21.47 -3.95
N GLY A 191 14.42 22.78 -3.81
CA GLY A 191 13.95 23.72 -4.81
C GLY A 191 14.86 23.73 -6.03
N LEU A 192 14.28 23.66 -7.20
CA LEU A 192 14.93 23.85 -8.48
C LEU A 192 14.70 25.27 -8.98
N ASN A 193 15.28 25.61 -10.12
CA ASN A 193 14.96 26.87 -10.78
C ASN A 193 13.49 26.91 -11.20
N GLY A 194 12.77 27.97 -10.83
CA GLY A 194 11.36 28.11 -11.11
C GLY A 194 10.45 27.37 -10.11
N PRO A 195 9.22 27.03 -10.48
CA PRO A 195 8.20 26.51 -9.56
C PRO A 195 8.37 25.01 -9.24
N TRP A 196 9.52 24.42 -9.50
CA TRP A 196 9.76 23.02 -9.35
C TRP A 196 10.61 22.68 -8.14
N SER A 197 10.31 21.57 -7.50
CA SER A 197 11.16 20.95 -6.48
C SER A 197 11.25 19.43 -6.67
N ILE A 198 12.30 18.83 -6.16
CA ILE A 198 12.43 17.38 -6.03
C ILE A 198 12.46 17.00 -4.56
N LYS A 199 11.83 15.89 -4.20
CA LYS A 199 11.87 15.36 -2.83
C LYS A 199 12.36 13.93 -2.80
N ALA A 200 13.03 13.57 -1.72
CA ALA A 200 13.33 12.19 -1.35
C ALA A 200 12.75 11.93 0.03
N GLU A 201 12.04 10.82 0.20
CA GLU A 201 11.29 10.52 1.40
C GLU A 201 11.38 9.04 1.76
N PHE A 202 11.49 8.78 3.05
CA PHE A 202 11.40 7.46 3.64
C PHE A 202 10.22 7.42 4.62
N LEU A 203 9.34 6.43 4.44
CA LEU A 203 8.17 6.23 5.27
C LEU A 203 8.15 4.82 5.84
N HIS A 204 7.82 4.72 7.10
CA HIS A 204 7.44 3.46 7.75
C HIS A 204 5.93 3.39 7.85
N VAL A 205 5.35 2.31 7.33
CA VAL A 205 3.90 2.07 7.25
C VAL A 205 3.53 0.90 8.14
N ASN A 206 2.45 1.05 8.90
CA ASN A 206 1.84 -0.03 9.68
C ASN A 206 0.33 -0.05 9.43
N LEU A 207 -0.16 -1.11 8.81
CA LEU A 207 -1.59 -1.32 8.49
C LEU A 207 -2.23 -2.31 9.46
N GLY A 208 -1.88 -2.35 10.70
CA GLY A 208 -2.51 -3.22 11.69
C GLY A 208 -2.66 -4.70 11.28
N SER A 209 -3.09 -5.52 12.18
CA SER A 209 -3.48 -6.91 11.88
C SER A 209 -4.94 -6.95 11.40
N GLY A 210 -5.23 -7.75 10.43
CA GLY A 210 -6.60 -7.94 10.01
C GLY A 210 -7.17 -9.28 10.43
N SER A 211 -8.48 -9.42 10.27
CA SER A 211 -9.20 -10.63 10.61
C SER A 211 -8.84 -11.79 9.66
N ASN A 212 -8.79 -12.99 10.21
CA ASN A 212 -8.71 -14.22 9.46
C ASN A 212 -10.00 -14.42 8.65
N SER A 213 -9.87 -14.95 7.44
CA SER A 213 -11.03 -15.34 6.65
C SER A 213 -11.03 -16.84 6.41
N THR A 214 -12.16 -17.45 6.67
CA THR A 214 -12.44 -18.84 6.25
C THR A 214 -12.66 -18.86 4.74
N ALA A 215 -11.92 -19.70 4.04
CA ALA A 215 -11.98 -19.78 2.59
C ALA A 215 -13.07 -20.74 2.12
N GLY A 216 -13.93 -20.26 1.22
CA GLY A 216 -14.85 -21.11 0.50
C GLY A 216 -14.15 -21.92 -0.60
N CYS A 217 -14.54 -23.19 -0.79
CA CYS A 217 -14.03 -24.00 -1.88
C CYS A 217 -14.74 -23.65 -3.20
N SER A 218 -13.95 -23.49 -4.26
CA SER A 218 -14.40 -23.38 -5.64
C SER A 218 -13.76 -24.51 -6.45
N GLY A 219 -14.55 -25.30 -7.15
CA GLY A 219 -14.06 -26.44 -7.93
C GLY A 219 -15.16 -27.43 -8.24
N THR A 220 -14.79 -28.66 -8.63
CA THR A 220 -15.80 -29.72 -8.83
C THR A 220 -16.43 -30.13 -7.49
N PRO A 221 -17.74 -30.47 -7.45
CA PRO A 221 -18.39 -30.90 -6.21
C PRO A 221 -17.66 -32.04 -5.50
N ALA A 222 -17.14 -33.00 -6.25
CA ALA A 222 -16.38 -34.13 -5.72
C ALA A 222 -15.02 -33.69 -5.11
N ALA A 223 -14.36 -32.71 -5.69
CA ALA A 223 -13.09 -32.17 -5.14
C ALA A 223 -13.37 -31.39 -3.87
N CYS A 224 -14.37 -30.52 -3.85
CA CYS A 224 -14.71 -29.71 -2.68
C CYS A 224 -15.25 -30.57 -1.52
N ALA A 225 -15.99 -31.67 -1.80
CA ALA A 225 -16.48 -32.59 -0.79
C ALA A 225 -15.33 -33.20 0.07
N ARG A 226 -14.14 -33.36 -0.49
CA ARG A 226 -12.96 -33.86 0.24
C ARG A 226 -12.47 -32.91 1.35
N PHE A 227 -12.89 -31.65 1.31
CA PHE A 227 -12.53 -30.59 2.27
C PHE A 227 -13.71 -30.19 3.16
N SER A 228 -14.86 -30.84 3.06
CA SER A 228 -16.11 -30.47 3.75
C SER A 228 -16.02 -30.52 5.27
N SER A 229 -15.12 -31.33 5.82
CA SER A 229 -14.89 -31.46 7.27
C SER A 229 -13.78 -30.54 7.80
N MET A 230 -13.22 -29.65 6.96
CA MET A 230 -12.05 -28.85 7.30
C MET A 230 -12.32 -27.38 7.09
N THR A 231 -11.73 -26.57 7.97
CA THR A 231 -11.68 -25.13 7.80
C THR A 231 -10.27 -24.76 7.33
N LEU A 232 -10.19 -24.17 6.14
CA LEU A 232 -8.96 -23.58 5.63
C LEU A 232 -8.99 -22.08 5.92
N ASP A 233 -8.09 -21.66 6.78
CA ASP A 233 -8.00 -20.27 7.20
C ASP A 233 -6.81 -19.58 6.55
N SER A 234 -7.06 -18.41 6.01
CA SER A 234 -6.03 -17.50 5.53
C SER A 234 -5.71 -16.51 6.63
N ASN A 235 -4.53 -16.64 7.21
CA ASN A 235 -4.03 -15.81 8.29
C ASN A 235 -3.09 -14.75 7.74
N HIS A 236 -3.28 -13.50 8.14
CA HIS A 236 -2.42 -12.39 7.79
C HIS A 236 -1.81 -11.80 9.05
N ASN A 237 -0.51 -11.84 9.16
CA ASN A 237 0.19 -11.06 10.16
C ASN A 237 0.06 -9.56 9.83
N GLY A 238 0.21 -8.70 10.83
CA GLY A 238 0.18 -7.25 10.63
C GLY A 238 1.13 -6.83 9.50
N PHE A 239 0.67 -5.90 8.67
CA PHE A 239 1.45 -5.40 7.55
C PHE A 239 2.32 -4.23 8.00
N ASN A 240 3.64 -4.46 8.04
CA ASN A 240 4.65 -3.42 8.19
C ASN A 240 5.45 -3.32 6.90
N ALA A 241 5.65 -2.11 6.43
CA ALA A 241 6.45 -1.86 5.24
C ALA A 241 7.29 -0.60 5.40
N ASN A 242 8.45 -0.62 4.75
CA ASN A 242 9.27 0.56 4.55
C ASN A 242 9.15 0.99 3.10
N LEU A 243 8.82 2.25 2.89
CA LEU A 243 8.62 2.87 1.59
C LEU A 243 9.69 3.93 1.39
N PHE A 244 10.44 3.82 0.30
CA PHE A 244 11.33 4.87 -0.18
C PHE A 244 10.79 5.40 -1.49
N ARG A 245 10.65 6.73 -1.61
CA ARG A 245 10.15 7.37 -2.81
C ARG A 245 10.89 8.68 -3.13
N ILE A 246 10.92 8.98 -4.41
CA ILE A 246 11.40 10.25 -4.97
C ILE A 246 10.20 10.90 -5.64
N GLY A 247 10.04 12.19 -5.46
CA GLY A 247 8.96 12.96 -6.05
C GLY A 247 9.45 14.22 -6.73
N ILE A 248 8.61 14.73 -7.62
CA ILE A 248 8.74 16.05 -8.23
C ILE A 248 7.47 16.83 -7.96
N ASN A 249 7.58 18.07 -7.48
CA ASN A 249 6.47 18.96 -7.17
C ASN A 249 6.50 20.21 -8.05
N TYR A 250 5.32 20.67 -8.40
CA TYR A 250 5.06 21.98 -8.98
C TYR A 250 4.33 22.84 -7.97
N TRP A 251 4.93 23.98 -7.61
CA TRP A 251 4.38 24.95 -6.67
C TRP A 251 3.54 25.99 -7.37
N PHE A 252 2.28 26.16 -6.92
CA PHE A 252 1.36 27.11 -7.51
C PHE A 252 1.69 28.57 -7.16
N SER A 253 2.27 28.79 -5.98
CA SER A 253 2.89 30.05 -5.61
C SER A 253 4.36 29.97 -5.98
N TYR A 254 4.73 30.68 -7.05
CA TYR A 254 6.09 30.74 -7.54
C TYR A 254 7.01 31.39 -6.49
N TRP A 255 8.02 30.65 -6.03
CA TRP A 255 9.13 31.23 -5.30
C TRP A 255 10.28 31.47 -6.27
N ALA A 256 10.75 32.72 -6.36
CA ALA A 256 12.01 33.04 -7.01
C ALA A 256 13.10 33.05 -5.92
N PRO A 257 14.25 32.39 -6.14
CA PRO A 257 15.38 32.47 -5.22
C PRO A 257 15.93 33.88 -5.12
#